data_e8bb939f8ed83f4769253f4d617df4da
#
_entry.id   e8bb939f8ed83f4769253f4d617df4da
#
_cell.length_a   1.000
_cell.length_b   1.000
_cell.length_c   1.000
_cell.angle_alpha   90.00
_cell.angle_beta   90.00
_cell.angle_gamma   90.00
#
_symmetry.space_group_name_H-M   'P 1'
#
loop_
_entity.id
_entity.type
_entity.pdbx_description
1 polymer ?
#
loop_
_entity_poly.entity_id
_entity_poly.type
_entity_poly.pdbx_seq_one_letter_code
_entity_poly.pdbx_strand_id
1 'polypeptide(L)'
;MTDQAIIETRNLSYSYPGEISALSGVDLDIRPGEFVAIVGSNGSGKTTLVKHFNGLLKPSQGYVRIDGLDTRSTRVSELSRIVGFVFQNPDHQIFAYSVWEEASFGLKLLRMDEEAVEQQTSEALRAVSLYALRDRHPRALSRGQRQRLATASILALNTPVLVLDEPTTGQDFLSRRQIMELAVELHAAGRTVLMVTHDMALVAEYATRVIVMREGAAICDATPKEVFENDEVLESTGLDLPPVAKIARGLRAYGISETTLTQSELVETLITALRH
;
A
#
# COMPACT_ATOMS: atom_id res chain seq x y z
N MET A 1 -12.18 20.97 -3.07
CA MET A 1 -11.83 19.55 -2.84
C MET A 1 -13.08 18.87 -2.33
N THR A 2 -13.60 17.88 -3.01
CA THR A 2 -14.83 17.17 -2.60
C THR A 2 -14.54 16.43 -1.29
N ASP A 3 -15.37 16.69 -0.27
CA ASP A 3 -15.28 16.05 1.06
C ASP A 3 -15.70 14.56 1.04
N GLN A 4 -15.78 13.97 -0.15
CA GLN A 4 -16.26 12.61 -0.38
C GLN A 4 -15.09 11.62 -0.34
N ALA A 5 -15.26 10.54 0.44
CA ALA A 5 -14.30 9.44 0.48
C ALA A 5 -14.21 8.73 -0.89
N ILE A 6 -12.99 8.42 -1.33
CA ILE A 6 -12.75 7.59 -2.51
C ILE A 6 -12.96 6.10 -2.21
N ILE A 7 -12.73 5.70 -0.94
CA ILE A 7 -13.05 4.37 -0.41
C ILE A 7 -13.88 4.56 0.86
N GLU A 8 -15.06 3.97 0.88
CA GLU A 8 -15.96 3.97 2.03
C GLU A 8 -16.30 2.53 2.42
N THR A 9 -16.14 2.18 3.68
CA THR A 9 -16.66 0.91 4.23
C THR A 9 -17.59 1.20 5.40
N ARG A 10 -18.70 0.46 5.49
CA ARG A 10 -19.65 0.54 6.62
C ARG A 10 -20.05 -0.84 7.07
N ASN A 11 -19.80 -1.12 8.32
CA ASN A 11 -20.07 -2.41 8.98
C ASN A 11 -19.55 -3.59 8.15
N LEU A 12 -18.37 -3.39 7.51
CA LEU A 12 -17.78 -4.39 6.64
C LEU A 12 -17.39 -5.62 7.43
N SER A 13 -18.10 -6.72 7.19
CA SER A 13 -17.76 -8.03 7.76
C SER A 13 -17.60 -9.06 6.65
N TYR A 14 -16.66 -9.99 6.85
CA TYR A 14 -16.38 -11.03 5.88
C TYR A 14 -15.87 -12.29 6.55
N SER A 15 -16.41 -13.44 6.13
CA SER A 15 -15.93 -14.77 6.51
C SER A 15 -15.56 -15.58 5.28
N TYR A 16 -14.42 -16.28 5.36
CA TYR A 16 -14.04 -17.26 4.35
C TYR A 16 -14.92 -18.53 4.47
N PRO A 17 -14.99 -19.37 3.41
CA PRO A 17 -15.65 -20.67 3.51
C PRO A 17 -15.12 -21.46 4.72
N GLY A 18 -16.04 -22.09 5.47
CA GLY A 18 -15.70 -22.78 6.75
C GLY A 18 -15.84 -21.88 7.99
N GLU A 19 -16.57 -20.76 7.88
CA GLU A 19 -16.92 -19.86 9.00
C GLU A 19 -15.73 -19.17 9.68
N ILE A 20 -14.59 -19.06 8.98
CA ILE A 20 -13.42 -18.32 9.48
C ILE A 20 -13.68 -16.83 9.29
N SER A 21 -14.04 -16.14 10.39
CA SER A 21 -14.19 -14.68 10.40
C SER A 21 -12.84 -14.01 10.12
N ALA A 22 -12.83 -13.13 9.12
CA ALA A 22 -11.63 -12.39 8.70
C ALA A 22 -11.78 -10.88 8.84
N LEU A 23 -13.02 -10.36 8.77
CA LEU A 23 -13.33 -8.95 9.06
C LEU A 23 -14.61 -8.89 9.89
N SER A 24 -14.67 -7.94 10.82
CA SER A 24 -15.78 -7.75 11.76
C SER A 24 -16.08 -6.26 11.95
N GLY A 25 -17.11 -5.76 11.27
CA GLY A 25 -17.66 -4.43 11.48
C GLY A 25 -16.69 -3.28 11.17
N VAL A 26 -15.91 -3.37 10.07
CA VAL A 26 -14.92 -2.34 9.74
C VAL A 26 -15.58 -1.14 9.07
N ASP A 27 -15.45 0.04 9.69
CA ASP A 27 -15.89 1.34 9.19
C ASP A 27 -14.67 2.20 8.86
N LEU A 28 -14.52 2.61 7.61
CA LEU A 28 -13.41 3.45 7.14
C LEU A 28 -13.87 4.44 6.06
N ASP A 29 -13.27 5.62 6.09
CA ASP A 29 -13.33 6.61 5.03
C ASP A 29 -11.91 6.99 4.61
N ILE A 30 -11.51 6.65 3.38
CA ILE A 30 -10.23 7.05 2.80
C ILE A 30 -10.50 8.13 1.78
N ARG A 31 -9.82 9.25 1.93
CA ARG A 31 -9.99 10.42 1.06
C ARG A 31 -9.01 10.42 -0.10
N PRO A 32 -9.35 11.06 -1.21
CA PRO A 32 -8.41 11.25 -2.31
C PRO A 32 -7.11 11.92 -1.85
N GLY A 33 -5.97 11.42 -2.32
CA GLY A 33 -4.65 11.99 -2.04
C GLY A 33 -4.06 11.64 -0.67
N GLU A 34 -4.64 10.69 0.09
CA GLU A 34 -4.02 10.20 1.32
C GLU A 34 -2.93 9.14 1.04
N PHE A 35 -1.89 9.11 1.87
CA PHE A 35 -0.96 7.99 1.97
C PHE A 35 -1.25 7.22 3.27
N VAL A 36 -1.96 6.11 3.16
CA VAL A 36 -2.45 5.34 4.30
C VAL A 36 -1.67 4.05 4.46
N ALA A 37 -1.10 3.81 5.63
CA ALA A 37 -0.57 2.50 6.00
C ALA A 37 -1.63 1.67 6.72
N ILE A 38 -1.81 0.41 6.32
CA ILE A 38 -2.65 -0.56 6.99
C ILE A 38 -1.72 -1.58 7.65
N VAL A 39 -1.69 -1.60 8.98
CA VAL A 39 -0.74 -2.37 9.78
C VAL A 39 -1.46 -3.33 10.73
N GLY A 40 -0.73 -4.26 11.33
CA GLY A 40 -1.24 -5.25 12.28
C GLY A 40 -0.52 -6.60 12.14
N SER A 41 -0.75 -7.51 13.08
CA SER A 41 -0.16 -8.85 13.06
C SER A 41 -0.61 -9.69 11.86
N ASN A 42 0.10 -10.79 11.60
CA ASN A 42 -0.31 -11.74 10.57
C ASN A 42 -1.69 -12.32 10.94
N GLY A 43 -2.59 -12.41 9.94
CA GLY A 43 -3.96 -12.87 10.16
C GLY A 43 -4.92 -11.80 10.70
N SER A 44 -4.50 -10.55 10.92
CA SER A 44 -5.39 -9.48 11.43
C SER A 44 -6.45 -8.98 10.43
N GLY A 45 -6.45 -9.46 9.18
CA GLY A 45 -7.45 -9.11 8.16
C GLY A 45 -7.02 -8.09 7.12
N LYS A 46 -5.78 -7.55 7.15
CA LYS A 46 -5.29 -6.49 6.24
C LYS A 46 -5.48 -6.80 4.75
N THR A 47 -4.91 -7.91 4.28
CA THR A 47 -5.04 -8.34 2.88
C THR A 47 -6.50 -8.62 2.51
N THR A 48 -7.29 -9.15 3.45
CA THR A 48 -8.73 -9.36 3.25
C THR A 48 -9.44 -8.03 3.06
N LEU A 49 -9.15 -7.04 3.90
CA LEU A 49 -9.72 -5.70 3.80
C LEU A 49 -9.43 -5.08 2.42
N VAL A 50 -8.17 -5.02 2.01
CA VAL A 50 -7.80 -4.37 0.74
C VAL A 50 -8.32 -5.11 -0.51
N LYS A 51 -8.55 -6.43 -0.43
CA LYS A 51 -9.21 -7.19 -1.51
C LYS A 51 -10.69 -6.84 -1.70
N HIS A 52 -11.33 -6.22 -0.74
CA HIS A 52 -12.68 -5.67 -0.92
C HIS A 52 -12.67 -4.36 -1.73
N PHE A 53 -11.57 -3.60 -1.68
CA PHE A 53 -11.48 -2.32 -2.39
C PHE A 53 -11.42 -2.47 -3.92
N ASN A 54 -10.86 -3.57 -4.43
CA ASN A 54 -10.88 -3.89 -5.86
C ASN A 54 -12.00 -4.87 -6.27
N GLY A 55 -12.87 -5.24 -5.31
CA GLY A 55 -14.01 -6.13 -5.55
C GLY A 55 -13.66 -7.61 -5.74
N LEU A 56 -12.42 -8.03 -5.49
CA LEU A 56 -12.02 -9.46 -5.49
C LEU A 56 -12.75 -10.26 -4.41
N LEU A 57 -13.01 -9.61 -3.27
CA LEU A 57 -13.90 -10.14 -2.24
C LEU A 57 -15.13 -9.26 -2.13
N LYS A 58 -16.27 -9.88 -1.79
CA LYS A 58 -17.54 -9.18 -1.59
C LYS A 58 -17.94 -9.26 -0.12
N PRO A 59 -18.43 -8.17 0.49
CA PRO A 59 -18.86 -8.17 1.89
C PRO A 59 -19.90 -9.26 2.19
N SER A 60 -19.73 -9.98 3.31
CA SER A 60 -20.78 -10.85 3.87
C SER A 60 -21.87 -10.02 4.55
N GLN A 61 -21.45 -8.90 5.22
CA GLN A 61 -22.34 -7.91 5.82
C GLN A 61 -21.77 -6.51 5.56
N GLY A 62 -22.63 -5.50 5.65
CA GLY A 62 -22.26 -4.12 5.39
C GLY A 62 -22.04 -3.85 3.90
N TYR A 63 -21.25 -2.82 3.58
CA TYR A 63 -20.92 -2.49 2.20
C TYR A 63 -19.53 -1.85 2.06
N VAL A 64 -19.03 -1.88 0.82
CA VAL A 64 -17.84 -1.14 0.39
C VAL A 64 -18.19 -0.36 -0.85
N ARG A 65 -17.90 0.94 -0.86
CA ARG A 65 -18.03 1.81 -2.03
C ARG A 65 -16.65 2.34 -2.44
N ILE A 66 -16.46 2.35 -3.75
CA ILE A 66 -15.25 2.86 -4.39
C ILE A 66 -15.68 3.95 -5.36
N ASP A 67 -15.30 5.19 -5.08
CA ASP A 67 -15.77 6.37 -5.83
C ASP A 67 -17.29 6.36 -6.01
N GLY A 68 -18.02 6.07 -4.91
CA GLY A 68 -19.47 5.95 -4.88
C GLY A 68 -20.06 4.64 -5.43
N LEU A 69 -19.28 3.79 -6.10
CA LEU A 69 -19.73 2.52 -6.68
C LEU A 69 -19.74 1.39 -5.63
N ASP A 70 -20.89 0.76 -5.39
CA ASP A 70 -20.99 -0.41 -4.49
C ASP A 70 -20.27 -1.62 -5.12
N THR A 71 -19.26 -2.13 -4.42
CA THR A 71 -18.44 -3.24 -4.92
C THR A 71 -19.24 -4.53 -5.13
N ARG A 72 -20.39 -4.75 -4.47
CA ARG A 72 -21.23 -5.93 -4.64
C ARG A 72 -21.88 -6.00 -6.01
N SER A 73 -22.30 -4.86 -6.55
CA SER A 73 -23.00 -4.76 -7.84
C SER A 73 -22.08 -4.37 -9.00
N THR A 74 -20.90 -3.81 -8.70
CA THR A 74 -19.94 -3.34 -9.72
C THR A 74 -18.98 -4.45 -10.11
N ARG A 75 -18.66 -4.53 -11.41
CA ARG A 75 -17.71 -5.51 -11.94
C ARG A 75 -16.29 -5.17 -11.51
N VAL A 76 -15.46 -6.21 -11.28
CA VAL A 76 -14.03 -6.03 -10.95
C VAL A 76 -13.30 -5.21 -12.03
N SER A 77 -13.64 -5.41 -13.31
CA SER A 77 -13.06 -4.64 -14.42
C SER A 77 -13.39 -3.15 -14.42
N GLU A 78 -14.47 -2.74 -13.79
CA GLU A 78 -14.82 -1.32 -13.60
C GLU A 78 -14.07 -0.76 -12.40
N LEU A 79 -14.03 -1.50 -11.28
CA LEU A 79 -13.28 -1.11 -10.08
C LEU A 79 -11.79 -1.05 -10.33
N SER A 80 -11.22 -1.90 -11.20
CA SER A 80 -9.80 -1.88 -11.56
C SER A 80 -9.35 -0.63 -12.32
N ARG A 81 -10.28 0.17 -12.83
CA ARG A 81 -9.99 1.52 -13.37
C ARG A 81 -9.76 2.57 -12.29
N ILE A 82 -10.22 2.28 -11.06
CA ILE A 82 -10.12 3.19 -9.92
C ILE A 82 -9.06 2.70 -8.96
N VAL A 83 -9.02 1.39 -8.67
CA VAL A 83 -8.09 0.78 -7.70
C VAL A 83 -7.15 -0.18 -8.40
N GLY A 84 -5.90 0.24 -8.56
CA GLY A 84 -4.80 -0.63 -8.94
C GLY A 84 -4.29 -1.42 -7.72
N PHE A 85 -4.04 -2.72 -7.91
CA PHE A 85 -3.65 -3.61 -6.80
C PHE A 85 -2.38 -4.37 -7.14
N VAL A 86 -1.32 -4.16 -6.37
CA VAL A 86 -0.07 -4.92 -6.45
C VAL A 86 -0.05 -5.98 -5.35
N PHE A 87 -0.01 -7.25 -5.75
CA PHE A 87 -0.02 -8.38 -4.83
C PHE A 87 1.34 -8.60 -4.16
N GLN A 88 1.32 -9.13 -2.94
CA GLN A 88 2.51 -9.49 -2.17
C GLN A 88 3.44 -10.46 -2.92
N ASN A 89 2.87 -11.43 -3.64
CA ASN A 89 3.64 -12.35 -4.46
C ASN A 89 3.43 -12.04 -5.95
N PRO A 90 4.45 -11.53 -6.67
CA PRO A 90 4.34 -11.19 -8.08
C PRO A 90 4.00 -12.39 -8.97
N ASP A 91 4.35 -13.61 -8.55
CA ASP A 91 4.09 -14.84 -9.32
C ASP A 91 2.59 -15.18 -9.38
N HIS A 92 1.76 -14.57 -8.52
CA HIS A 92 0.30 -14.69 -8.60
C HIS A 92 -0.33 -13.69 -9.59
N GLN A 93 0.43 -12.69 -10.04
CA GLN A 93 -0.04 -11.63 -10.91
C GLN A 93 0.48 -11.80 -12.34
N ILE A 94 1.75 -12.23 -12.49
CA ILE A 94 2.45 -12.30 -13.77
C ILE A 94 2.10 -13.58 -14.52
N PHE A 95 1.64 -13.44 -15.78
CA PHE A 95 1.23 -14.57 -16.63
C PHE A 95 1.61 -14.44 -18.10
N ALA A 96 2.02 -13.25 -18.58
CA ALA A 96 2.34 -13.00 -19.99
C ALA A 96 3.67 -13.62 -20.42
N TYR A 97 3.91 -13.65 -21.74
CA TYR A 97 5.13 -14.22 -22.33
C TYR A 97 6.29 -13.23 -22.43
N SER A 98 6.02 -11.93 -22.34
CA SER A 98 7.06 -10.90 -22.28
C SER A 98 6.76 -9.84 -21.22
N VAL A 99 7.81 -9.13 -20.79
CA VAL A 99 7.70 -7.98 -19.86
C VAL A 99 6.78 -6.91 -20.45
N TRP A 100 6.88 -6.67 -21.76
CA TRP A 100 6.02 -5.74 -22.46
C TRP A 100 4.54 -6.14 -22.43
N GLU A 101 4.27 -7.40 -22.78
CA GLU A 101 2.91 -7.93 -22.77
C GLU A 101 2.27 -7.86 -21.39
N GLU A 102 3.03 -8.18 -20.35
CA GLU A 102 2.55 -8.10 -18.97
C GLU A 102 2.20 -6.65 -18.59
N ALA A 103 3.10 -5.71 -18.86
CA ALA A 103 2.88 -4.30 -18.52
C ALA A 103 1.74 -3.65 -19.33
N SER A 104 1.54 -4.08 -20.60
CA SER A 104 0.50 -3.55 -21.49
C SER A 104 -0.85 -4.23 -21.37
N PHE A 105 -0.92 -5.39 -20.71
CA PHE A 105 -2.11 -6.23 -20.70
C PHE A 105 -3.38 -5.51 -20.24
N GLY A 106 -3.31 -4.81 -19.13
CA GLY A 106 -4.45 -4.09 -18.58
C GLY A 106 -4.97 -2.99 -19.52
N LEU A 107 -4.07 -2.24 -20.16
CA LEU A 107 -4.41 -1.19 -21.12
C LEU A 107 -5.14 -1.76 -22.34
N LYS A 108 -4.64 -2.87 -22.89
CA LYS A 108 -5.27 -3.59 -24.00
C LYS A 108 -6.67 -4.12 -23.63
N LEU A 109 -6.80 -4.67 -22.41
CA LEU A 109 -8.09 -5.14 -21.89
C LEU A 109 -9.09 -4.00 -21.75
N LEU A 110 -8.64 -2.80 -21.39
CA LEU A 110 -9.43 -1.57 -21.33
C LEU A 110 -9.73 -0.98 -22.72
N ARG A 111 -9.24 -1.60 -23.80
CA ARG A 111 -9.41 -1.18 -25.19
C ARG A 111 -8.92 0.25 -25.47
N MET A 112 -7.80 0.61 -24.84
CA MET A 112 -7.13 1.87 -25.15
C MET A 112 -6.53 1.82 -26.55
N ASP A 113 -6.36 2.99 -27.18
CA ASP A 113 -5.71 3.08 -28.48
C ASP A 113 -4.22 2.66 -28.40
N GLU A 114 -3.67 2.25 -29.54
CA GLU A 114 -2.30 1.70 -29.62
C GLU A 114 -1.23 2.71 -29.19
N GLU A 115 -1.41 3.99 -29.49
CA GLU A 115 -0.47 5.03 -29.10
C GLU A 115 -0.44 5.22 -27.57
N ALA A 116 -1.59 5.27 -26.93
CA ALA A 116 -1.70 5.35 -25.47
C ALA A 116 -1.12 4.08 -24.79
N VAL A 117 -1.37 2.88 -25.36
CA VAL A 117 -0.78 1.62 -24.85
C VAL A 117 0.75 1.68 -24.93
N GLU A 118 1.31 2.11 -26.08
CA GLU A 118 2.76 2.23 -26.28
C GLU A 118 3.38 3.23 -25.29
N GLN A 119 2.79 4.42 -25.18
CA GLN A 119 3.28 5.47 -24.30
C GLN A 119 3.23 5.05 -22.85
N GLN A 120 2.06 4.67 -22.32
CA GLN A 120 1.89 4.36 -20.90
C GLN A 120 2.70 3.14 -20.47
N THR A 121 2.78 2.11 -21.34
CA THR A 121 3.61 0.92 -21.07
C THR A 121 5.10 1.30 -21.01
N SER A 122 5.56 2.11 -21.97
CA SER A 122 6.95 2.59 -22.01
C SER A 122 7.31 3.40 -20.77
N GLU A 123 6.45 4.32 -20.36
CA GLU A 123 6.62 5.15 -19.17
C GLU A 123 6.67 4.28 -17.90
N ALA A 124 5.71 3.37 -17.72
CA ALA A 124 5.66 2.47 -16.58
C ALA A 124 6.92 1.58 -16.48
N LEU A 125 7.37 1.00 -17.60
CA LEU A 125 8.58 0.17 -17.62
C LEU A 125 9.86 0.95 -17.36
N ARG A 126 9.94 2.21 -17.80
CA ARG A 126 11.07 3.09 -17.50
C ARG A 126 11.09 3.48 -16.02
N ALA A 127 9.94 3.83 -15.43
CA ALA A 127 9.82 4.17 -14.02
C ALA A 127 10.34 3.07 -13.08
N VAL A 128 10.17 1.79 -13.47
CA VAL A 128 10.68 0.64 -12.71
C VAL A 128 12.01 0.07 -13.25
N SER A 129 12.69 0.76 -14.17
CA SER A 129 13.98 0.34 -14.76
C SER A 129 13.93 -1.03 -15.45
N LEU A 130 12.82 -1.37 -16.13
CA LEU A 130 12.64 -2.64 -16.85
C LEU A 130 12.50 -2.47 -18.36
N TYR A 131 12.48 -1.26 -18.90
CA TYR A 131 12.27 -1.02 -20.35
C TYR A 131 13.28 -1.75 -21.25
N ALA A 132 14.56 -1.82 -20.84
CA ALA A 132 15.60 -2.55 -21.57
C ALA A 132 15.37 -4.08 -21.59
N LEU A 133 14.51 -4.59 -20.72
CA LEU A 133 14.17 -6.02 -20.62
C LEU A 133 12.79 -6.33 -21.21
N ARG A 134 12.16 -5.39 -21.91
CA ARG A 134 10.76 -5.50 -22.36
C ARG A 134 10.42 -6.74 -23.19
N ASP A 135 11.39 -7.24 -23.95
CA ASP A 135 11.22 -8.40 -24.82
C ASP A 135 11.55 -9.74 -24.11
N ARG A 136 12.01 -9.67 -22.85
CA ARG A 136 12.35 -10.86 -22.09
C ARG A 136 11.10 -11.52 -21.51
N HIS A 137 11.17 -12.85 -21.36
CA HIS A 137 10.16 -13.61 -20.65
C HIS A 137 10.23 -13.30 -19.13
N PRO A 138 9.11 -13.03 -18.43
CA PRO A 138 9.12 -12.65 -17.01
C PRO A 138 9.80 -13.68 -16.09
N ARG A 139 9.78 -14.99 -16.43
CA ARG A 139 10.49 -16.02 -15.65
C ARG A 139 12.01 -15.89 -15.69
N ALA A 140 12.57 -15.18 -16.66
CA ALA A 140 14.00 -14.89 -16.71
C ALA A 140 14.43 -13.72 -15.80
N LEU A 141 13.46 -13.04 -15.19
CA LEU A 141 13.69 -11.95 -14.25
C LEU A 141 13.98 -12.47 -12.84
N SER A 142 14.78 -11.72 -12.07
CA SER A 142 14.91 -11.94 -10.64
C SER A 142 13.57 -11.67 -9.90
N ARG A 143 13.44 -12.15 -8.66
CA ARG A 143 12.23 -11.88 -7.86
C ARG A 143 11.95 -10.37 -7.72
N GLY A 144 12.98 -9.56 -7.45
CA GLY A 144 12.84 -8.11 -7.37
C GLY A 144 12.41 -7.48 -8.69
N GLN A 145 12.94 -7.96 -9.82
CA GLN A 145 12.49 -7.50 -11.13
C GLN A 145 11.05 -7.91 -11.43
N ARG A 146 10.61 -9.12 -11.02
CA ARG A 146 9.20 -9.51 -11.16
C ARG A 146 8.27 -8.65 -10.31
N GLN A 147 8.67 -8.30 -9.08
CA GLN A 147 7.88 -7.38 -8.25
C GLN A 147 7.72 -6.00 -8.91
N ARG A 148 8.83 -5.48 -9.47
CA ARG A 148 8.78 -4.22 -10.22
C ARG A 148 7.94 -4.33 -11.49
N LEU A 149 7.95 -5.47 -12.18
CA LEU A 149 7.08 -5.71 -13.33
C LEU A 149 5.59 -5.73 -12.91
N ALA A 150 5.25 -6.45 -11.85
CA ALA A 150 3.90 -6.43 -11.29
C ALA A 150 3.45 -5.02 -10.89
N THR A 151 4.36 -4.21 -10.36
CA THR A 151 4.08 -2.80 -10.09
C THR A 151 3.88 -2.02 -11.39
N ALA A 152 4.75 -2.20 -12.40
CA ALA A 152 4.64 -1.50 -13.69
C ALA A 152 3.32 -1.78 -14.41
N SER A 153 2.80 -3.02 -14.36
CA SER A 153 1.52 -3.36 -15.00
C SER A 153 0.33 -2.62 -14.37
N ILE A 154 0.42 -2.29 -13.07
CA ILE A 154 -0.60 -1.47 -12.39
C ILE A 154 -0.38 0.03 -12.62
N LEU A 155 0.88 0.46 -12.65
CA LEU A 155 1.21 1.87 -12.94
C LEU A 155 0.73 2.31 -14.31
N ALA A 156 0.89 1.43 -15.31
CA ALA A 156 0.44 1.68 -16.67
C ALA A 156 -1.06 2.01 -16.72
N LEU A 157 -1.90 1.43 -15.85
CA LEU A 157 -3.33 1.70 -15.78
C LEU A 157 -3.68 3.12 -15.28
N ASN A 158 -2.74 3.82 -14.70
CA ASN A 158 -2.90 5.19 -14.22
C ASN A 158 -4.10 5.40 -13.28
N THR A 159 -4.33 4.46 -12.35
CA THR A 159 -5.48 4.48 -11.45
C THR A 159 -5.38 5.57 -10.37
N PRO A 160 -6.51 6.18 -9.92
CA PRO A 160 -6.55 7.15 -8.82
C PRO A 160 -6.06 6.60 -7.48
N VAL A 161 -6.30 5.32 -7.22
CA VAL A 161 -5.90 4.62 -6.00
C VAL A 161 -4.90 3.52 -6.34
N LEU A 162 -3.80 3.45 -5.59
CA LEU A 162 -2.81 2.39 -5.65
C LEU A 162 -2.79 1.63 -4.33
N VAL A 163 -3.03 0.33 -4.37
CA VAL A 163 -2.88 -0.58 -3.23
C VAL A 163 -1.62 -1.40 -3.41
N LEU A 164 -0.73 -1.34 -2.42
CA LEU A 164 0.52 -2.08 -2.33
C LEU A 164 0.42 -3.06 -1.16
N ASP A 165 0.25 -4.35 -1.45
CA ASP A 165 0.17 -5.38 -0.40
C ASP A 165 1.56 -5.99 -0.18
N GLU A 166 2.21 -5.62 0.94
CA GLU A 166 3.57 -6.04 1.34
C GLU A 166 4.63 -5.83 0.22
N PRO A 167 4.74 -4.62 -0.36
CA PRO A 167 5.48 -4.40 -1.60
C PRO A 167 6.99 -4.61 -1.48
N THR A 168 7.52 -4.57 -0.26
CA THR A 168 8.96 -4.63 0.04
C THR A 168 9.42 -5.96 0.61
N THR A 169 8.49 -6.88 0.87
CA THR A 169 8.80 -8.17 1.47
C THR A 169 9.67 -9.03 0.55
N GLY A 170 10.83 -9.47 1.06
CA GLY A 170 11.80 -10.29 0.33
C GLY A 170 12.53 -9.53 -0.79
N GLN A 171 12.53 -8.19 -0.76
CA GLN A 171 13.29 -7.34 -1.67
C GLN A 171 14.63 -6.92 -1.06
N ASP A 172 15.63 -6.74 -1.92
CA ASP A 172 16.87 -6.07 -1.53
C ASP A 172 16.64 -4.56 -1.27
N PHE A 173 17.60 -3.91 -0.64
CA PHE A 173 17.53 -2.51 -0.26
C PHE A 173 17.22 -1.58 -1.46
N LEU A 174 17.87 -1.79 -2.60
CA LEU A 174 17.68 -0.93 -3.78
C LEU A 174 16.29 -1.10 -4.39
N SER A 175 15.81 -2.33 -4.49
CA SER A 175 14.46 -2.62 -4.99
C SER A 175 13.37 -2.05 -4.07
N ARG A 176 13.53 -2.17 -2.74
CA ARG A 176 12.63 -1.55 -1.75
C ARG A 176 12.56 -0.04 -1.95
N ARG A 177 13.72 0.60 -2.02
CA ARG A 177 13.83 2.05 -2.19
C ARG A 177 13.14 2.51 -3.48
N GLN A 178 13.38 1.85 -4.60
CA GLN A 178 12.74 2.19 -5.88
C GLN A 178 11.21 2.10 -5.83
N ILE A 179 10.66 1.06 -5.19
CA ILE A 179 9.20 0.91 -5.06
C ILE A 179 8.62 2.04 -4.18
N MET A 180 9.30 2.40 -3.10
CA MET A 180 8.82 3.45 -2.21
C MET A 180 8.96 4.85 -2.80
N GLU A 181 10.07 5.15 -3.48
CA GLU A 181 10.25 6.41 -4.23
C GLU A 181 9.12 6.60 -5.24
N LEU A 182 8.78 5.54 -5.98
CA LEU A 182 7.67 5.55 -6.92
C LEU A 182 6.32 5.80 -6.24
N ALA A 183 6.06 5.15 -5.09
CA ALA A 183 4.82 5.39 -4.33
C ALA A 183 4.72 6.85 -3.85
N VAL A 184 5.83 7.46 -3.43
CA VAL A 184 5.91 8.87 -3.05
C VAL A 184 5.67 9.80 -4.24
N GLU A 185 6.27 9.52 -5.41
CA GLU A 185 6.04 10.29 -6.63
C GLU A 185 4.56 10.28 -7.05
N LEU A 186 3.91 9.12 -6.97
CA LEU A 186 2.50 8.98 -7.28
C LEU A 186 1.60 9.73 -6.29
N HIS A 187 1.92 9.64 -5.00
CA HIS A 187 1.23 10.41 -3.96
C HIS A 187 1.40 11.92 -4.17
N ALA A 188 2.61 12.38 -4.46
CA ALA A 188 2.89 13.79 -4.77
C ALA A 188 2.14 14.27 -6.03
N ALA A 189 1.85 13.37 -6.98
CA ALA A 189 1.00 13.62 -8.14
C ALA A 189 -0.52 13.61 -7.81
N GLY A 190 -0.90 13.51 -6.53
CA GLY A 190 -2.28 13.56 -6.05
C GLY A 190 -3.01 12.21 -6.01
N ARG A 191 -2.32 11.07 -6.21
CA ARG A 191 -2.94 9.75 -6.09
C ARG A 191 -3.06 9.34 -4.62
N THR A 192 -4.07 8.52 -4.35
CA THR A 192 -4.23 7.86 -3.06
C THR A 192 -3.37 6.60 -3.02
N VAL A 193 -2.53 6.45 -2.01
CA VAL A 193 -1.68 5.27 -1.83
C VAL A 193 -2.08 4.54 -0.56
N LEU A 194 -2.37 3.25 -0.69
CA LEU A 194 -2.63 2.35 0.42
C LEU A 194 -1.50 1.32 0.50
N MET A 195 -0.77 1.30 1.60
CA MET A 195 0.32 0.37 1.83
C MET A 195 -0.02 -0.58 2.98
N VAL A 196 -0.19 -1.86 2.67
CA VAL A 196 -0.25 -2.90 3.69
C VAL A 196 1.19 -3.31 4.01
N THR A 197 1.60 -3.19 5.26
CA THR A 197 2.95 -3.57 5.66
C THR A 197 3.06 -3.90 7.15
N HIS A 198 4.08 -4.66 7.51
CA HIS A 198 4.54 -4.87 8.88
C HIS A 198 5.88 -4.15 9.16
N ASP A 199 6.42 -3.39 8.20
CA ASP A 199 7.65 -2.61 8.36
C ASP A 199 7.33 -1.21 8.90
N MET A 200 7.49 -1.05 10.22
CA MET A 200 7.17 0.21 10.90
C MET A 200 8.10 1.35 10.54
N ALA A 201 9.30 1.07 10.00
CA ALA A 201 10.17 2.12 9.48
C ALA A 201 9.57 2.77 8.23
N LEU A 202 9.00 1.97 7.32
CA LEU A 202 8.29 2.49 6.15
C LEU A 202 7.03 3.27 6.54
N VAL A 203 6.29 2.78 7.55
CA VAL A 203 5.11 3.49 8.07
C VAL A 203 5.49 4.87 8.59
N ALA A 204 6.57 4.95 9.40
CA ALA A 204 7.05 6.20 9.97
C ALA A 204 7.56 7.20 8.92
N GLU A 205 8.17 6.69 7.83
CA GLU A 205 8.80 7.52 6.82
C GLU A 205 7.83 8.04 5.76
N TYR A 206 6.80 7.24 5.40
CA TYR A 206 5.98 7.53 4.22
C TYR A 206 4.49 7.77 4.52
N ALA A 207 3.93 7.16 5.57
CA ALA A 207 2.51 7.26 5.80
C ALA A 207 2.11 8.60 6.46
N THR A 208 0.98 9.14 6.03
CA THR A 208 0.35 10.30 6.68
C THR A 208 -0.75 9.88 7.66
N ARG A 209 -1.26 8.65 7.50
CA ARG A 209 -2.32 8.04 8.32
C ARG A 209 -2.07 6.54 8.47
N VAL A 210 -2.38 5.99 9.63
CA VAL A 210 -2.19 4.58 9.94
C VAL A 210 -3.49 3.97 10.44
N ILE A 211 -3.91 2.89 9.81
CA ILE A 211 -5.04 2.07 10.25
C ILE A 211 -4.47 0.80 10.86
N VAL A 212 -4.70 0.57 12.14
CA VAL A 212 -4.21 -0.59 12.86
C VAL A 212 -5.31 -1.65 12.92
N MET A 213 -5.02 -2.83 12.35
CA MET A 213 -5.94 -3.97 12.30
C MET A 213 -5.59 -5.02 13.36
N ARG A 214 -6.60 -5.49 14.10
CA ARG A 214 -6.50 -6.62 15.01
C ARG A 214 -7.75 -7.48 14.93
N GLU A 215 -7.59 -8.78 14.77
CA GLU A 215 -8.70 -9.78 14.80
C GLU A 215 -9.87 -9.41 13.88
N GLY A 216 -9.56 -8.86 12.70
CA GLY A 216 -10.56 -8.46 11.71
C GLY A 216 -11.20 -7.10 11.92
N ALA A 217 -10.84 -6.37 12.97
CA ALA A 217 -11.35 -5.02 13.25
C ALA A 217 -10.27 -3.95 13.07
N ALA A 218 -10.66 -2.74 12.69
CA ALA A 218 -9.82 -1.55 12.76
C ALA A 218 -9.90 -0.99 14.19
N ILE A 219 -8.83 -1.10 14.95
CA ILE A 219 -8.82 -0.71 16.38
C ILE A 219 -8.21 0.67 16.62
N CYS A 220 -7.46 1.19 15.66
CA CYS A 220 -6.91 2.54 15.70
C CYS A 220 -6.82 3.10 14.28
N ASP A 221 -7.09 4.39 14.16
CA ASP A 221 -7.03 5.16 12.92
C ASP A 221 -6.52 6.56 13.26
N ALA A 222 -5.23 6.78 13.05
CA ALA A 222 -4.54 7.97 13.55
C ALA A 222 -3.28 8.28 12.71
N THR A 223 -2.55 9.35 13.06
CA THR A 223 -1.24 9.63 12.48
C THR A 223 -0.19 8.62 12.94
N PRO A 224 0.92 8.42 12.19
CA PRO A 224 2.02 7.56 12.65
C PRO A 224 2.51 7.91 14.05
N LYS A 225 2.62 9.19 14.36
CA LYS A 225 3.05 9.68 15.67
C LYS A 225 2.12 9.21 16.79
N GLU A 226 0.81 9.44 16.65
CA GLU A 226 -0.18 9.03 17.64
C GLU A 226 -0.21 7.52 17.84
N VAL A 227 -0.05 6.72 16.76
CA VAL A 227 0.01 5.26 16.86
C VAL A 227 1.25 4.80 17.62
N PHE A 228 2.42 5.37 17.33
CA PHE A 228 3.68 4.97 17.98
C PHE A 228 3.86 5.53 19.40
N GLU A 229 3.08 6.53 19.80
CA GLU A 229 2.97 7.02 21.18
C GLU A 229 1.96 6.21 22.02
N ASN A 230 1.11 5.39 21.39
CA ASN A 230 0.07 4.62 22.06
C ASN A 230 0.59 3.22 22.43
N ASP A 231 1.14 3.09 23.65
CA ASP A 231 1.71 1.82 24.16
C ASP A 231 0.63 0.71 24.22
N GLU A 232 -0.64 1.03 24.50
CA GLU A 232 -1.74 0.03 24.54
C GLU A 232 -1.97 -0.58 23.15
N VAL A 233 -1.96 0.26 22.10
CA VAL A 233 -2.09 -0.21 20.71
C VAL A 233 -0.90 -1.08 20.33
N LEU A 234 0.33 -0.66 20.65
CA LEU A 234 1.54 -1.41 20.33
C LEU A 234 1.54 -2.78 21.04
N GLU A 235 1.30 -2.81 22.34
CA GLU A 235 1.28 -4.05 23.13
C GLU A 235 0.16 -5.00 22.68
N SER A 236 -1.05 -4.47 22.45
CA SER A 236 -2.20 -5.30 22.10
C SER A 236 -2.12 -5.90 20.69
N THR A 237 -1.32 -5.32 19.79
CA THR A 237 -1.17 -5.76 18.40
C THR A 237 0.15 -6.47 18.13
N GLY A 238 1.11 -6.39 19.05
CA GLY A 238 2.48 -6.86 18.85
C GLY A 238 3.23 -6.06 17.77
N LEU A 239 2.79 -4.82 17.49
CA LEU A 239 3.52 -3.91 16.62
C LEU A 239 4.76 -3.40 17.32
N ASP A 240 5.87 -3.42 16.62
CA ASP A 240 7.13 -2.92 17.13
C ASP A 240 7.30 -1.42 16.78
N LEU A 241 8.09 -0.71 17.57
CA LEU A 241 8.46 0.67 17.23
C LEU A 241 9.43 0.70 16.05
N PRO A 242 9.38 1.77 15.21
CA PRO A 242 10.46 2.04 14.27
C PRO A 242 11.83 2.04 14.97
N PRO A 243 12.91 1.53 14.35
CA PRO A 243 14.24 1.51 14.96
C PRO A 243 14.70 2.87 15.49
N VAL A 244 14.38 3.94 14.75
CA VAL A 244 14.68 5.32 15.14
C VAL A 244 13.93 5.73 16.40
N ALA A 245 12.67 5.41 16.53
CA ALA A 245 11.87 5.71 17.71
C ALA A 245 12.39 4.96 18.96
N LYS A 246 12.88 3.72 18.80
CA LYS A 246 13.54 2.99 19.90
C LYS A 246 14.80 3.71 20.39
N ILE A 247 15.61 4.21 19.46
CA ILE A 247 16.82 4.99 19.78
C ILE A 247 16.42 6.29 20.49
N ALA A 248 15.45 7.02 19.95
CA ALA A 248 14.98 8.28 20.52
C ALA A 248 14.45 8.11 21.95
N ARG A 249 13.66 7.07 22.22
CA ARG A 249 13.21 6.73 23.59
C ARG A 249 14.39 6.48 24.54
N GLY A 250 15.44 5.78 24.07
CA GLY A 250 16.66 5.55 24.86
C GLY A 250 17.47 6.83 25.15
N LEU A 251 17.32 7.85 24.32
CA LEU A 251 18.02 9.14 24.44
C LEU A 251 17.19 10.24 25.09
N ARG A 252 16.03 9.92 25.64
CA ARG A 252 15.13 10.87 26.33
C ARG A 252 15.84 11.69 27.43
N ALA A 253 16.68 11.03 28.20
CA ALA A 253 17.46 11.70 29.27
C ALA A 253 18.41 12.80 28.75
N TYR A 254 18.71 12.80 27.46
CA TYR A 254 19.54 13.80 26.78
C TYR A 254 18.72 14.83 26.00
N GLY A 255 17.41 14.91 26.24
CA GLY A 255 16.53 15.91 25.63
C GLY A 255 16.05 15.54 24.20
N ILE A 256 16.26 14.31 23.76
CA ILE A 256 15.72 13.83 22.48
C ILE A 256 14.24 13.52 22.63
N SER A 257 13.43 14.02 21.69
CA SER A 257 11.98 13.78 21.69
C SER A 257 11.66 12.31 21.38
N GLU A 258 10.78 11.70 22.18
CA GLU A 258 10.26 10.35 21.92
C GLU A 258 9.42 10.27 20.63
N THR A 259 9.00 11.41 20.11
CA THR A 259 8.20 11.52 18.89
C THR A 259 9.03 11.56 17.61
N THR A 260 10.37 11.36 17.74
CA THR A 260 11.28 11.26 16.60
C THR A 260 11.10 9.90 15.93
N LEU A 261 10.61 9.90 14.71
CA LEU A 261 10.24 8.67 13.98
C LEU A 261 11.20 8.35 12.82
N THR A 262 11.80 9.38 12.22
CA THR A 262 12.63 9.24 11.01
C THR A 262 14.11 9.52 11.28
N GLN A 263 15.00 9.00 10.41
CA GLN A 263 16.44 9.26 10.53
C GLN A 263 16.76 10.74 10.40
N SER A 264 16.10 11.47 9.50
CA SER A 264 16.31 12.90 9.30
C SER A 264 15.98 13.69 10.57
N GLU A 265 14.80 13.41 11.19
CA GLU A 265 14.41 14.03 12.46
C GLU A 265 15.42 13.73 13.59
N LEU A 266 15.90 12.50 13.68
CA LEU A 266 16.88 12.12 14.72
C LEU A 266 18.20 12.87 14.55
N VAL A 267 18.71 12.97 13.32
CA VAL A 267 19.93 13.69 13.01
C VAL A 267 19.80 15.18 13.36
N GLU A 268 18.70 15.84 12.97
CA GLU A 268 18.43 17.24 13.27
C GLU A 268 18.35 17.49 14.79
N THR A 269 17.64 16.62 15.50
CA THR A 269 17.49 16.71 16.96
C THR A 269 18.84 16.53 17.68
N LEU A 270 19.65 15.53 17.24
CA LEU A 270 20.98 15.29 17.79
C LEU A 270 21.91 16.48 17.53
N ILE A 271 21.93 17.04 16.32
CA ILE A 271 22.76 18.23 16.00
C ILE A 271 22.35 19.40 16.91
N THR A 272 21.07 19.58 17.16
CA THR A 272 20.55 20.65 18.04
C THR A 272 20.98 20.41 19.50
N ALA A 273 20.83 19.19 20.00
CA ALA A 273 21.21 18.84 21.38
C ALA A 273 22.74 18.94 21.64
N LEU A 274 23.58 18.67 20.62
CA LEU A 274 25.04 18.77 20.74
C LEU A 274 25.60 20.22 20.69
N ARG A 275 24.75 21.17 20.27
CA ARG A 275 25.13 22.59 20.22
C ARG A 275 24.82 23.36 21.51
N HIS A 276 24.16 22.71 22.45
CA HIS A 276 23.84 23.20 23.79
C HIS A 276 24.57 22.42 24.88
#